data_63d557e40eb593f60b454bc7d44c6f70
#
_entry.id   63d557e40eb593f60b454bc7d44c6f70
#
_cell.length_a   1.000
_cell.length_b   1.000
_cell.length_c   1.000
_cell.angle_alpha   90.00
_cell.angle_beta   90.00
_cell.angle_gamma   90.00
#
_symmetry.space_group_name_H-M   'P 1'
#
loop_
_entity.id
_entity.type
_entity.pdbx_description
1 polymer ?
#
loop_
_entity_poly.entity_id
_entity_poly.type
_entity_poly.pdbx_seq_one_letter_code
_entity_poly.pdbx_strand_id
1 'polypeptide(L)'
;MFLKIHPSRETGDVVAVCDRELLNTTISHEKLTITVTDAFYGNTPATEAEVKAALKNAGNINLIGERSVNIAVEMGLVDKHCCMMIGKVPHAQIYQL
;
A
#
# COMPACT_ATOMS: atom_id res chain seq x y z
N MET A 1 5.71 -9.09 -1.63
CA MET A 1 4.70 -8.03 -1.80
C MET A 1 4.00 -8.18 -3.13
N PHE A 2 2.76 -7.74 -3.21
CA PHE A 2 2.03 -7.64 -4.46
C PHE A 2 1.81 -6.17 -4.80
N LEU A 3 1.79 -5.88 -6.09
CA LEU A 3 1.74 -4.53 -6.62
C LEU A 3 0.75 -4.45 -7.76
N LYS A 4 -0.12 -3.45 -7.72
CA LYS A 4 -1.02 -3.16 -8.84
C LYS A 4 -1.08 -1.65 -9.06
N ILE A 5 -1.06 -1.24 -10.32
CA ILE A 5 -1.19 0.16 -10.72
C ILE A 5 -2.55 0.35 -11.36
N HIS A 6 -3.34 1.28 -10.81
CA HIS A 6 -4.65 1.65 -11.34
C HIS A 6 -4.51 2.99 -12.06
N PRO A 7 -4.60 3.02 -13.39
CA PRO A 7 -4.49 4.29 -14.13
C PRO A 7 -5.65 5.21 -13.82
N SER A 8 -5.36 6.49 -13.67
CA SER A 8 -6.37 7.53 -13.51
C SER A 8 -5.91 8.79 -14.22
N ARG A 9 -6.80 9.36 -15.04
CA ARG A 9 -6.49 10.59 -15.77
C ARG A 9 -6.56 11.84 -14.90
N GLU A 10 -7.38 11.80 -13.86
CA GLU A 10 -7.64 12.98 -13.03
C GLU A 10 -6.64 13.16 -11.91
N THR A 11 -6.29 12.07 -11.24
CA THR A 11 -5.49 12.14 -10.00
C THR A 11 -4.10 11.51 -10.14
N GLY A 12 -3.73 11.09 -11.36
CA GLY A 12 -2.54 10.28 -11.56
C GLY A 12 -2.80 8.82 -11.18
N ASP A 13 -1.84 7.96 -11.41
CA ASP A 13 -2.00 6.54 -11.14
C ASP A 13 -2.09 6.28 -9.65
N VAL A 14 -2.94 5.32 -9.28
CA VAL A 14 -2.98 4.79 -7.92
C VAL A 14 -2.10 3.55 -7.88
N VAL A 15 -1.09 3.57 -7.04
CA VAL A 15 -0.20 2.43 -6.83
C VAL A 15 -0.60 1.75 -5.53
N ALA A 16 -1.05 0.50 -5.64
CA ALA A 16 -1.50 -0.29 -4.49
C ALA A 16 -0.50 -1.40 -4.21
N VAL A 17 -0.02 -1.47 -2.97
CA VAL A 17 0.97 -2.48 -2.55
C VAL A 17 0.52 -3.12 -1.25
N CYS A 18 0.59 -4.43 -1.18
CA CYS A 18 0.32 -5.16 0.07
C CYS A 18 1.41 -6.18 0.36
N ASP A 19 1.57 -6.48 1.64
CA ASP A 19 2.41 -7.58 2.05
C ASP A 19 1.80 -8.90 1.55
N ARG A 20 2.65 -9.82 1.16
CA ARG A 20 2.23 -11.07 0.53
C ARG A 20 1.22 -11.87 1.37
N GLU A 21 1.47 -11.99 2.65
CA GLU A 21 0.64 -12.78 3.55
C GLU A 21 -0.74 -12.17 3.82
N LEU A 22 -0.93 -10.90 3.47
CA LEU A 22 -2.20 -10.21 3.71
C LEU A 22 -3.20 -10.37 2.57
N LEU A 23 -2.73 -10.74 1.37
CA LEU A 23 -3.62 -10.84 0.20
C LEU A 23 -4.74 -11.85 0.44
N ASN A 24 -5.96 -11.43 0.13
CA ASN A 24 -7.19 -12.22 0.32
C ASN A 24 -7.49 -12.54 1.78
N THR A 25 -7.00 -11.71 2.70
CA THR A 25 -7.36 -11.81 4.11
C THR A 25 -8.26 -10.65 4.52
N THR A 26 -9.00 -10.83 5.60
CA THR A 26 -9.80 -9.79 6.22
C THR A 26 -9.17 -9.42 7.55
N ILE A 27 -8.92 -8.13 7.74
CA ILE A 27 -8.32 -7.59 8.94
C ILE A 27 -9.37 -6.77 9.68
N SER A 28 -9.57 -7.05 10.95
CA SER A 28 -10.53 -6.33 11.78
C SER A 28 -9.87 -5.78 13.03
N HIS A 29 -10.25 -4.56 13.40
CA HIS A 29 -9.86 -3.96 14.67
C HIS A 29 -10.97 -3.00 15.10
N GLU A 30 -11.55 -3.28 16.25
CA GLU A 30 -12.70 -2.53 16.75
C GLU A 30 -13.85 -2.57 15.74
N LYS A 31 -14.31 -1.42 15.26
CA LYS A 31 -15.41 -1.32 14.28
C LYS A 31 -14.94 -1.28 12.84
N LEU A 32 -13.63 -1.33 12.61
CA LEU A 32 -13.07 -1.26 11.27
C LEU A 32 -12.76 -2.67 10.75
N THR A 33 -13.23 -2.97 9.55
CA THR A 33 -12.94 -4.23 8.87
C THR A 33 -12.48 -3.92 7.45
N ILE A 34 -11.33 -4.43 7.06
CA ILE A 34 -10.77 -4.25 5.72
C ILE A 34 -10.45 -5.61 5.13
N THR A 35 -10.90 -5.84 3.90
CA THR A 35 -10.51 -7.02 3.12
C THR A 35 -9.43 -6.61 2.11
N VAL A 36 -8.29 -7.29 2.16
CA VAL A 36 -7.17 -7.04 1.25
C VAL A 36 -7.41 -7.88 0.00
N THR A 37 -7.99 -7.27 -1.04
CA THR A 37 -8.44 -8.00 -2.23
C THR A 37 -7.41 -7.98 -3.34
N ASP A 38 -7.36 -9.05 -4.14
CA ASP A 38 -6.51 -9.08 -5.34
C ASP A 38 -7.06 -8.17 -6.44
N ALA A 39 -8.34 -7.84 -6.42
CA ALA A 39 -8.90 -6.87 -7.35
C ALA A 39 -8.22 -5.50 -7.19
N PHE A 40 -7.89 -5.11 -5.94
CA PHE A 40 -7.25 -3.82 -5.68
C PHE A 40 -5.73 -3.90 -5.64
N TYR A 41 -5.16 -4.91 -4.99
CA TYR A 41 -3.71 -5.04 -4.83
C TYR A 41 -3.06 -5.92 -5.90
N GLY A 42 -3.85 -6.59 -6.72
CA GLY A 42 -3.36 -7.49 -7.74
C GLY A 42 -2.83 -8.79 -7.16
N ASN A 43 -2.29 -9.61 -8.03
CA ASN A 43 -1.64 -10.86 -7.64
C ASN A 43 -0.29 -11.02 -8.33
N THR A 44 0.31 -9.91 -8.72
CA THR A 44 1.62 -9.87 -9.36
C THR A 44 2.68 -9.63 -8.30
N PRO A 45 3.54 -10.62 -8.02
CA PRO A 45 4.62 -10.42 -7.06
C PRO A 45 5.56 -9.31 -7.52
N ALA A 46 6.02 -8.52 -6.57
CA ALA A 46 6.96 -7.44 -6.84
C ALA A 46 8.10 -7.47 -5.83
N THR A 47 9.30 -7.16 -6.32
CA THR A 47 10.46 -7.01 -5.47
C THR A 47 10.44 -5.65 -4.79
N GLU A 48 11.24 -5.49 -3.75
CA GLU A 48 11.39 -4.20 -3.09
C GLU A 48 11.83 -3.12 -4.06
N ALA A 49 12.76 -3.42 -4.96
CA ALA A 49 13.23 -2.47 -5.97
C ALA A 49 12.11 -2.05 -6.93
N GLU A 50 11.27 -3.00 -7.34
CA GLU A 50 10.13 -2.71 -8.21
C GLU A 50 9.09 -1.83 -7.51
N VAL A 51 8.85 -2.08 -6.23
CA VAL A 51 7.95 -1.26 -5.43
C VAL A 51 8.48 0.16 -5.29
N LYS A 52 9.76 0.32 -4.97
CA LYS A 52 10.40 1.64 -4.87
C LYS A 52 10.28 2.42 -6.18
N ALA A 53 10.53 1.76 -7.30
CA ALA A 53 10.42 2.39 -8.61
C ALA A 53 8.98 2.85 -8.90
N ALA A 54 7.99 2.03 -8.55
CA ALA A 54 6.58 2.39 -8.75
C ALA A 54 6.15 3.56 -7.85
N LEU A 55 6.63 3.61 -6.60
CA LEU A 55 6.26 4.66 -5.66
C LEU A 55 6.88 6.01 -6.00
N LYS A 56 8.01 6.01 -6.67
CA LYS A 56 8.79 7.23 -6.92
C LYS A 56 8.01 8.33 -7.64
N ASN A 57 7.18 7.96 -8.60
CA ASN A 57 6.43 8.90 -9.43
C ASN A 57 4.90 8.76 -9.27
N ALA A 58 4.44 8.04 -8.26
CA ALA A 58 3.01 7.82 -8.08
C ALA A 58 2.34 9.06 -7.50
N GLY A 59 1.17 9.42 -8.03
CA GLY A 59 0.38 10.52 -7.49
C GLY A 59 -0.46 10.13 -6.28
N ASN A 60 -0.82 8.85 -6.21
CA ASN A 60 -1.65 8.31 -5.13
C ASN A 60 -1.13 6.92 -4.78
N ILE A 61 -0.87 6.68 -3.50
CA ILE A 61 -0.28 5.43 -3.02
C ILE A 61 -1.15 4.86 -1.91
N ASN A 62 -1.45 3.56 -2.00
CA ASN A 62 -2.15 2.83 -0.96
C ASN A 62 -1.31 1.62 -0.56
N LEU A 63 -0.90 1.58 0.71
CA LEU A 63 -0.01 0.54 1.23
C LEU A 63 -0.66 -0.14 2.43
N ILE A 64 -0.54 -1.46 2.50
CA ILE A 64 -0.97 -2.21 3.67
C ILE A 64 0.03 -3.31 4.00
N GLY A 65 0.43 -3.37 5.26
CA GLY A 65 1.42 -4.31 5.76
C GLY A 65 2.73 -3.65 6.15
N GLU A 66 3.47 -4.29 7.05
CA GLU A 66 4.71 -3.73 7.59
C GLU A 66 5.79 -3.50 6.53
N ARG A 67 5.99 -4.47 5.64
CA ARG A 67 7.02 -4.36 4.61
C ARG A 67 6.69 -3.28 3.60
N SER A 68 5.43 -3.26 3.15
CA SER A 68 4.97 -2.28 2.16
C SER A 68 5.06 -0.86 2.71
N VAL A 69 4.56 -0.64 3.91
CA VAL A 69 4.60 0.69 4.57
C VAL A 69 6.05 1.09 4.86
N ASN A 70 6.88 0.15 5.30
CA ASN A 70 8.28 0.46 5.64
C ASN A 70 9.08 0.99 4.45
N ILE A 71 8.80 0.49 3.24
CA ILE A 71 9.45 1.01 2.03
C ILE A 71 9.16 2.50 1.86
N ALA A 72 7.91 2.92 2.03
CA ALA A 72 7.54 4.33 1.92
C ALA A 72 8.16 5.17 3.04
N VAL A 73 8.26 4.61 4.25
CA VAL A 73 8.93 5.29 5.36
C VAL A 73 10.41 5.52 5.03
N GLU A 74 11.10 4.52 4.52
CA GLU A 74 12.51 4.62 4.12
C GLU A 74 12.71 5.63 3.00
N MET A 75 11.76 5.75 2.10
CA MET A 75 11.81 6.73 1.00
C MET A 75 11.46 8.15 1.45
N GLY A 76 11.04 8.34 2.71
CA GLY A 76 10.63 9.64 3.21
C GLY A 76 9.25 10.10 2.72
N LEU A 77 8.43 9.18 2.20
CA LEU A 77 7.10 9.52 1.68
C LEU A 77 6.05 9.63 2.77
N VAL A 78 6.26 8.98 3.89
CA VAL A 78 5.33 8.98 5.02
C VAL A 78 6.12 8.80 6.31
N ASP A 79 5.61 9.40 7.40
CA ASP A 79 6.15 9.18 8.74
C ASP A 79 5.48 7.95 9.33
N LYS A 80 6.26 7.09 9.97
CA LYS A 80 5.74 5.87 10.60
C LYS A 80 4.61 6.16 11.59
N HIS A 81 4.67 7.30 12.29
CA HIS A 81 3.64 7.68 13.26
C HIS A 81 2.35 8.18 12.61
N CYS A 82 2.37 8.47 11.31
CA CYS A 82 1.19 8.94 10.57
C CYS A 82 0.42 7.81 9.90
N CYS A 83 0.87 6.57 10.04
CA CYS A 83 0.19 5.42 9.47
C CYS A 83 -0.98 5.01 10.38
N MET A 84 -2.09 4.60 9.75
CA MET A 84 -3.21 4.04 10.49
C MET A 84 -2.90 2.59 10.86
N MET A 85 -3.08 2.25 12.13
CA MET A 85 -2.91 0.86 12.56
C MET A 85 -4.27 0.16 12.59
N ILE A 86 -4.35 -0.97 11.89
CA ILE A 86 -5.53 -1.85 11.94
C ILE A 86 -5.08 -3.08 12.72
N GLY A 87 -5.28 -3.04 14.04
CA GLY A 87 -4.64 -3.98 14.94
C GLY A 87 -3.13 -3.81 14.87
N LYS A 88 -2.43 -4.83 14.43
CA LYS A 88 -0.97 -4.81 14.29
C LYS A 88 -0.51 -4.51 12.85
N VAL A 89 -1.44 -4.25 11.96
CA VAL A 89 -1.14 -4.05 10.54
C VAL A 89 -1.17 -2.57 10.20
N PRO A 90 -0.05 -1.98 9.76
CA PRO A 90 -0.04 -0.58 9.34
C PRO A 90 -0.65 -0.42 7.95
N HIS A 91 -1.36 0.67 7.78
CA HIS A 91 -1.97 1.08 6.51
C HIS A 91 -1.62 2.55 6.26
N ALA A 92 -1.23 2.87 5.06
CA ALA A 92 -0.90 4.23 4.68
C ALA A 92 -1.53 4.58 3.33
N GLN A 93 -2.06 5.78 3.24
CA GLN A 93 -2.53 6.35 2.00
C GLN A 93 -1.82 7.69 1.80
N ILE A 94 -1.16 7.85 0.66
CA ILE A 94 -0.28 8.97 0.41
C ILE A 94 -0.69 9.64 -0.90
N TYR A 95 -0.88 10.96 -0.85
CA TYR A 95 -1.12 11.77 -2.04
C TYR A 95 0.11 12.63 -2.29
N GLN A 96 0.67 12.56 -3.48
CA GLN A 96 1.81 13.37 -3.89
C GLN A 96 1.37 14.44 -4.89
N LEU A 97 1.75 15.66 -4.63
CA LEU A 97 1.44 16.79 -5.51
C LEU A 97 2.54 17.02 -6.54
#